data_2fbeeaa4cf3d52ea43cefe40d69af167
#
_entry.id   2fbeeaa4cf3d52ea43cefe40d69af167
#
_cell.length_a   1.000
_cell.length_b   1.000
_cell.length_c   1.000
_cell.angle_alpha   90.00
_cell.angle_beta   90.00
_cell.angle_gamma   90.00
#
_symmetry.space_group_name_H-M   'P 1'
#
loop_
_entity.id
_entity.type
_entity.pdbx_description
1 polymer ?
#
loop_
_entity_poly.entity_id
_entity_poly.type
_entity_poly.pdbx_seq_one_letter_code
_entity_poly.pdbx_strand_id
1 'polypeptide(L)'
;TSYLAVTGVQTCALPIYLRHIFGSSSIKDSVYNNPRTWYGQNFLGNPSEDPQNQELPFICEASRKITVEDVKFVLSSHFENTKYDPYGSTNSPEERKLFRPIGINRNHSVHILQVRNNVPDELAGVQWLAFGANTFNHVVPFYTAINDTPASYRDAKGEYDPTNMYWLSATTAVLGDSNYDLFVDLRNTFELNTMAKFHEIQNETDKNFETAEDKIAYLTQANEKLAEAAFKAQTELLGRMVVLGSANMKLRFDFND
;
A
#
# COMPACT_ATOMS: atom_id res chain seq x y z
N THR A 1 -5.24 15.75 27.38
CA THR A 1 -4.46 16.33 28.52
C THR A 1 -2.94 16.26 28.27
N SER A 2 -2.44 15.33 27.50
CA SER A 2 -1.00 15.21 27.20
C SER A 2 -0.48 16.25 26.20
N TYR A 3 -1.33 16.81 25.37
CA TYR A 3 -0.96 17.86 24.41
C TYR A 3 -0.59 19.20 25.06
N LEU A 4 -1.23 19.53 26.17
CA LEU A 4 -0.96 20.78 26.89
C LEU A 4 0.40 20.77 27.65
N ALA A 5 0.89 19.61 28.03
CA ALA A 5 2.19 19.50 28.68
C ALA A 5 3.37 19.67 27.70
N VAL A 6 3.19 19.27 26.44
CA VAL A 6 4.20 19.44 25.37
C VAL A 6 4.27 20.90 24.92
N THR A 7 3.13 21.58 24.84
CA THR A 7 3.08 23.01 24.46
C THR A 7 3.70 23.93 25.52
N GLY A 8 3.64 23.57 26.81
CA GLY A 8 4.26 24.37 27.89
C GLY A 8 5.80 24.38 27.84
N VAL A 9 6.43 23.36 27.29
CA VAL A 9 7.89 23.30 27.11
C VAL A 9 8.36 24.04 25.86
N GLN A 10 7.47 24.23 24.89
CA GLN A 10 7.79 24.87 23.61
C GLN A 10 7.79 26.39 23.64
N THR A 11 7.28 27.02 24.69
CA THR A 11 7.20 28.49 24.77
C THR A 11 8.55 29.18 24.93
N CYS A 12 9.62 28.47 25.24
CA CYS A 12 10.98 29.01 25.40
C CYS A 12 11.95 28.58 24.29
N ALA A 13 11.51 27.74 23.32
CA ALA A 13 12.33 27.34 22.20
C ALA A 13 11.57 27.63 20.89
N LEU A 14 12.27 28.10 19.88
CA LEU A 14 11.77 28.14 18.52
C LEU A 14 11.22 26.75 18.18
N PRO A 15 10.13 26.64 17.38
CA PRO A 15 9.57 25.34 17.02
C PRO A 15 10.69 24.43 16.50
N ILE A 16 10.96 23.36 17.23
CA ILE A 16 11.98 22.39 16.84
C ILE A 16 11.43 21.63 15.63
N TYR A 17 11.92 21.96 14.47
CA TYR A 17 11.63 21.25 13.25
C TYR A 17 12.58 20.06 13.15
N LEU A 18 12.15 18.89 13.57
CA LEU A 18 12.98 17.69 13.68
C LEU A 18 13.71 17.35 12.38
N ARG A 19 13.13 17.68 11.25
CA ARG A 19 13.76 17.50 9.94
C ARG A 19 15.05 18.30 9.80
N HIS A 20 15.10 19.55 10.29
CA HIS A 20 16.29 20.39 10.22
C HIS A 20 17.39 19.92 11.18
N ILE A 21 17.02 19.24 12.26
CA ILE A 21 17.96 18.78 13.28
C ILE A 21 18.51 17.40 12.97
N PHE A 22 17.61 16.46 12.61
CA PHE A 22 17.92 15.04 12.43
C PHE A 22 17.79 14.56 11.00
N GLY A 23 17.11 15.31 10.13
CA GLY A 23 16.94 15.00 8.74
C GLY A 23 18.06 15.54 7.87
N SER A 24 18.12 15.06 6.64
CA SER A 24 19.00 15.61 5.62
C SER A 24 18.21 16.64 4.80
N SER A 25 18.65 17.90 4.84
CA SER A 25 18.16 18.97 3.95
C SER A 25 18.96 19.00 2.63
N SER A 26 19.42 17.84 2.18
CA SER A 26 20.27 17.75 1.00
C SER A 26 19.45 17.87 -0.30
N ILE A 27 20.14 18.17 -1.41
CA ILE A 27 19.56 18.15 -2.76
C ILE A 27 18.90 16.80 -3.06
N LYS A 28 19.37 15.69 -2.45
CA LYS A 28 18.72 14.38 -2.59
C LYS A 28 17.29 14.36 -2.05
N ASP A 29 17.01 15.09 -0.98
CA ASP A 29 15.65 15.13 -0.41
C ASP A 29 14.66 15.84 -1.33
N SER A 30 15.12 16.84 -2.09
CA SER A 30 14.26 17.55 -3.04
C SER A 30 13.76 16.67 -4.20
N VAL A 31 14.45 15.58 -4.52
CA VAL A 31 14.05 14.63 -5.56
C VAL A 31 13.58 13.28 -5.01
N TYR A 32 13.69 13.07 -3.69
CA TYR A 32 13.44 11.80 -3.05
C TYR A 32 12.28 11.85 -2.05
N ASN A 33 12.42 12.60 -0.96
CA ASN A 33 11.47 12.61 0.13
C ASN A 33 10.40 13.71 -0.03
N ASN A 34 10.80 14.91 -0.48
CA ASN A 34 9.88 16.03 -0.64
C ASN A 34 8.75 15.73 -1.63
N PRO A 35 9.01 15.20 -2.83
CA PRO A 35 7.94 14.88 -3.78
C PRO A 35 6.96 13.85 -3.24
N ARG A 36 7.41 12.89 -2.43
CA ARG A 36 6.54 11.90 -1.82
C ARG A 36 5.62 12.53 -0.77
N THR A 37 6.18 13.37 0.11
CA THR A 37 5.39 14.11 1.09
C THR A 37 4.41 15.05 0.41
N TRP A 38 4.88 15.79 -0.59
CA TRP A 38 4.07 16.67 -1.42
C TRP A 38 2.88 15.94 -2.04
N TYR A 39 3.10 14.79 -2.67
CA TYR A 39 2.04 14.03 -3.31
C TYR A 39 1.01 13.52 -2.32
N GLY A 40 1.45 12.94 -1.19
CA GLY A 40 0.55 12.47 -0.15
C GLY A 40 -0.29 13.61 0.45
N GLN A 41 0.31 14.76 0.72
CA GLN A 41 -0.40 15.94 1.24
C GLN A 41 -1.41 16.49 0.23
N ASN A 42 -1.03 16.60 -1.05
CA ASN A 42 -1.95 17.03 -2.11
C ASN A 42 -3.15 16.08 -2.23
N PHE A 43 -2.92 14.79 -2.22
CA PHE A 43 -3.99 13.79 -2.28
C PHE A 43 -4.94 13.87 -1.09
N LEU A 44 -4.42 14.15 0.10
CA LEU A 44 -5.20 14.24 1.34
C LEU A 44 -5.81 15.63 1.60
N GLY A 45 -5.69 16.55 0.64
CA GLY A 45 -6.40 17.84 0.67
C GLY A 45 -5.59 19.01 1.22
N ASN A 46 -4.27 18.91 1.24
CA ASN A 46 -3.37 19.99 1.60
C ASN A 46 -2.44 20.35 0.42
N PRO A 47 -2.96 21.02 -0.60
CA PRO A 47 -2.26 21.24 -1.86
C PRO A 47 -1.06 22.18 -1.73
N SER A 48 0.03 21.81 -2.40
CA SER A 48 1.21 22.63 -2.62
C SER A 48 1.63 22.51 -4.09
N GLU A 49 2.08 23.60 -4.69
CA GLU A 49 2.48 23.61 -6.11
C GLU A 49 3.89 23.05 -6.32
N ASP A 50 4.78 23.23 -5.33
CA ASP A 50 6.18 22.83 -5.46
C ASP A 50 6.47 21.46 -4.82
N PRO A 51 6.71 20.42 -5.63
CA PRO A 51 7.07 19.08 -5.13
C PRO A 51 8.44 19.02 -4.45
N GLN A 52 9.30 20.03 -4.66
CA GLN A 52 10.63 20.09 -4.07
C GLN A 52 10.69 20.96 -2.82
N ASN A 53 9.56 21.52 -2.39
CA ASN A 53 9.47 22.37 -1.22
C ASN A 53 10.01 21.64 0.03
N GLN A 54 11.02 22.21 0.66
CA GLN A 54 11.62 21.67 1.86
C GLN A 54 10.87 22.03 3.16
N GLU A 55 9.98 23.01 3.08
CA GLU A 55 9.20 23.54 4.19
C GLU A 55 7.76 23.04 4.19
N LEU A 56 7.50 21.84 3.62
CA LEU A 56 6.19 21.20 3.72
C LEU A 56 5.81 20.98 5.18
N PRO A 57 4.56 21.31 5.60
CA PRO A 57 4.15 21.20 6.98
C PRO A 57 4.24 19.76 7.49
N PHE A 58 4.68 19.59 8.74
CA PHE A 58 4.79 18.28 9.37
C PHE A 58 3.43 17.66 9.71
N ILE A 59 2.46 18.51 10.09
CA ILE A 59 1.08 18.14 10.41
C ILE A 59 0.16 18.95 9.52
N CYS A 60 -0.78 18.27 8.87
CA CYS A 60 -1.79 18.87 8.00
C CYS A 60 -3.17 18.41 8.41
N GLU A 61 -4.16 19.27 8.22
CA GLU A 61 -5.55 18.91 8.35
C GLU A 61 -6.03 18.26 7.04
N ALA A 62 -6.60 17.04 7.15
CA ALA A 62 -7.16 16.39 5.98
C ALA A 62 -8.49 17.04 5.58
N SER A 63 -8.73 17.22 4.28
CA SER A 63 -9.98 17.81 3.78
C SER A 63 -11.20 16.89 3.93
N ARG A 64 -10.98 15.61 4.20
CA ARG A 64 -12.00 14.56 4.36
C ARG A 64 -11.52 13.47 5.30
N LYS A 65 -12.43 12.59 5.69
CA LYS A 65 -12.05 11.37 6.42
C LYS A 65 -11.17 10.50 5.52
N ILE A 66 -10.07 10.02 6.06
CA ILE A 66 -9.10 9.16 5.37
C ILE A 66 -9.53 7.71 5.57
N THR A 67 -9.64 6.95 4.49
CA THR A 67 -9.92 5.52 4.49
C THR A 67 -8.64 4.69 4.38
N VAL A 68 -8.74 3.38 4.59
CA VAL A 68 -7.61 2.46 4.38
C VAL A 68 -7.20 2.44 2.91
N GLU A 69 -8.17 2.52 2.00
CA GLU A 69 -7.96 2.60 0.56
C GLU A 69 -7.16 3.85 0.16
N ASP A 70 -7.45 4.99 0.79
CA ASP A 70 -6.68 6.22 0.58
C ASP A 70 -5.22 6.05 0.99
N VAL A 71 -4.99 5.45 2.15
CA VAL A 71 -3.63 5.18 2.64
C VAL A 71 -2.92 4.18 1.72
N LYS A 72 -3.60 3.11 1.31
CA LYS A 72 -3.07 2.13 0.35
C LYS A 72 -2.72 2.79 -0.97
N PHE A 73 -3.59 3.67 -1.51
CA PHE A 73 -3.35 4.40 -2.74
C PHE A 73 -2.07 5.24 -2.64
N VAL A 74 -1.94 6.07 -1.59
CA VAL A 74 -0.74 6.91 -1.39
C VAL A 74 0.53 6.06 -1.29
N LEU A 75 0.49 4.96 -0.50
CA LEU A 75 1.65 4.10 -0.28
C LEU A 75 2.05 3.27 -1.51
N SER A 76 1.16 3.09 -2.47
CA SER A 76 1.43 2.42 -3.75
C SER A 76 1.57 3.38 -4.93
N SER A 77 1.49 4.68 -4.68
CA SER A 77 1.48 5.71 -5.71
C SER A 77 2.83 5.86 -6.43
N HIS A 78 2.72 6.15 -7.71
CA HIS A 78 3.83 6.54 -8.58
C HIS A 78 3.64 7.96 -9.16
N PHE A 79 2.94 8.85 -8.44
CA PHE A 79 2.59 10.23 -8.84
C PHE A 79 1.54 10.28 -9.95
N GLU A 80 0.55 9.40 -9.91
CA GLU A 80 -0.54 9.32 -10.88
C GLU A 80 -1.18 10.70 -11.12
N ASN A 81 -1.57 10.95 -12.34
CA ASN A 81 -2.18 12.21 -12.79
C ASN A 81 -1.25 13.44 -12.67
N THR A 82 0.05 13.25 -12.53
CA THR A 82 1.04 14.32 -12.59
C THR A 82 2.02 14.11 -13.75
N LYS A 83 2.74 15.15 -14.12
CA LYS A 83 3.82 15.04 -15.12
C LYS A 83 5.03 14.22 -14.65
N TYR A 84 5.08 13.85 -13.39
CA TYR A 84 6.16 13.08 -12.77
C TYR A 84 5.87 11.57 -12.71
N ASP A 85 4.72 11.16 -13.21
CA ASP A 85 4.35 9.75 -13.28
C ASP A 85 5.28 9.00 -14.25
N PRO A 86 6.09 8.02 -13.79
CA PRO A 86 6.99 7.26 -14.65
C PRO A 86 6.26 6.42 -15.72
N TYR A 87 4.97 6.11 -15.50
CA TYR A 87 4.12 5.41 -16.47
C TYR A 87 3.28 6.35 -17.32
N GLY A 88 3.33 7.66 -17.08
CA GLY A 88 2.54 8.64 -17.83
C GLY A 88 2.95 8.71 -19.31
N SER A 89 2.09 8.27 -20.22
CA SER A 89 2.37 8.18 -21.66
C SER A 89 2.57 9.55 -22.34
N THR A 90 1.99 10.61 -21.77
CA THR A 90 2.07 11.99 -22.29
C THR A 90 3.22 12.81 -21.72
N ASN A 91 3.90 12.30 -20.71
CA ASN A 91 4.98 13.01 -20.01
C ASN A 91 6.30 12.89 -20.77
N SER A 92 7.16 13.90 -20.66
CA SER A 92 8.51 13.80 -21.21
C SER A 92 9.37 12.75 -20.50
N PRO A 93 10.37 12.14 -21.16
CA PRO A 93 11.25 11.19 -20.50
C PRO A 93 12.01 11.77 -19.30
N GLU A 94 12.31 13.07 -19.34
CA GLU A 94 13.00 13.81 -18.29
C GLU A 94 12.10 13.97 -17.07
N GLU A 95 10.84 14.37 -17.26
CA GLU A 95 9.87 14.55 -16.17
C GLU A 95 9.56 13.22 -15.47
N ARG A 96 9.37 12.13 -16.23
CA ARG A 96 9.12 10.78 -15.69
C ARG A 96 10.26 10.23 -14.83
N LYS A 97 11.47 10.71 -14.99
CA LYS A 97 12.65 10.26 -14.24
C LYS A 97 13.07 11.21 -13.13
N LEU A 98 12.37 12.34 -12.99
CA LEU A 98 12.81 13.40 -12.08
C LEU A 98 12.71 12.99 -10.61
N PHE A 99 11.65 12.33 -10.23
CA PHE A 99 11.37 11.97 -8.85
C PHE A 99 11.20 10.47 -8.65
N ARG A 100 11.59 10.00 -7.48
CA ARG A 100 11.39 8.61 -7.10
C ARG A 100 10.01 8.40 -6.47
N PRO A 101 9.15 7.53 -7.04
CA PRO A 101 7.80 7.27 -6.53
C PRO A 101 7.79 6.74 -5.09
N ILE A 102 6.60 6.77 -4.46
CA ILE A 102 6.34 6.14 -3.16
C ILE A 102 6.26 4.63 -3.36
N GLY A 103 5.37 4.18 -4.25
CA GLY A 103 5.18 2.78 -4.61
C GLY A 103 6.24 2.31 -5.59
N ILE A 104 7.38 1.86 -5.08
CA ILE A 104 8.48 1.36 -5.90
C ILE A 104 8.56 -0.18 -5.87
N ASN A 105 9.19 -0.75 -6.89
CA ASN A 105 9.39 -2.19 -7.03
C ASN A 105 10.25 -2.84 -5.91
N ARG A 106 10.90 -2.05 -5.07
CA ARG A 106 11.73 -2.51 -3.94
C ARG A 106 11.00 -2.49 -2.60
N ASN A 107 9.73 -2.16 -2.56
CA ASN A 107 8.95 -2.28 -1.35
C ASN A 107 8.77 -3.76 -1.02
N HIS A 108 9.09 -4.15 0.21
CA HIS A 108 8.95 -5.52 0.68
C HIS A 108 7.60 -5.78 1.33
N SER A 109 7.01 -4.78 1.93
CA SER A 109 5.69 -4.85 2.55
C SER A 109 5.09 -3.46 2.74
N VAL A 110 3.76 -3.43 2.84
CA VAL A 110 2.99 -2.31 3.38
C VAL A 110 2.13 -2.84 4.50
N HIS A 111 2.06 -2.09 5.59
CA HIS A 111 1.10 -2.35 6.65
C HIS A 111 0.45 -1.05 7.11
N ILE A 112 -0.85 -1.14 7.38
CA ILE A 112 -1.66 -0.04 7.92
C ILE A 112 -2.26 -0.56 9.22
N LEU A 113 -2.01 0.12 10.32
CA LEU A 113 -2.55 -0.24 11.63
C LEU A 113 -3.81 0.58 11.88
N GLN A 114 -4.93 -0.11 11.98
CA GLN A 114 -6.23 0.48 12.24
C GLN A 114 -6.67 0.15 13.66
N VAL A 115 -7.04 1.17 14.42
CA VAL A 115 -7.70 1.03 15.72
C VAL A 115 -9.14 1.47 15.56
N ARG A 116 -10.08 0.54 15.78
CA ARG A 116 -11.51 0.78 15.65
C ARG A 116 -12.10 1.11 17.01
N ASN A 117 -12.84 2.23 17.08
CA ASN A 117 -13.58 2.62 18.25
C ASN A 117 -14.98 2.00 18.23
N ASN A 118 -15.59 1.85 19.40
CA ASN A 118 -16.96 1.36 19.57
C ASN A 118 -17.19 -0.10 19.11
N VAL A 119 -16.17 -0.92 19.21
CA VAL A 119 -16.23 -2.38 19.03
C VAL A 119 -15.58 -3.05 20.24
N PRO A 120 -15.82 -4.37 20.49
CA PRO A 120 -15.07 -5.13 21.49
C PRO A 120 -13.56 -5.04 21.31
N ASP A 121 -12.80 -5.12 22.41
CA ASP A 121 -11.35 -4.93 22.39
C ASP A 121 -10.64 -5.90 21.43
N GLU A 122 -11.12 -7.13 21.32
CA GLU A 122 -10.57 -8.15 20.43
C GLU A 122 -10.75 -7.81 18.94
N LEU A 123 -11.78 -7.03 18.61
CA LEU A 123 -12.05 -6.53 17.26
C LEU A 123 -11.36 -5.20 16.97
N ALA A 124 -10.88 -4.49 17.98
CA ALA A 124 -10.41 -3.11 17.84
C ALA A 124 -9.16 -2.98 16.96
N GLY A 125 -8.24 -3.92 17.09
CA GLY A 125 -6.99 -3.92 16.33
C GLY A 125 -7.09 -4.67 15.01
N VAL A 126 -6.86 -3.98 13.89
CA VAL A 126 -6.77 -4.60 12.56
C VAL A 126 -5.48 -4.16 11.90
N GLN A 127 -4.70 -5.12 11.44
CA GLN A 127 -3.52 -4.90 10.63
C GLN A 127 -3.84 -5.20 9.16
N TRP A 128 -3.81 -4.17 8.34
CA TRP A 128 -3.90 -4.30 6.90
C TRP A 128 -2.50 -4.54 6.34
N LEU A 129 -2.29 -5.70 5.73
CA LEU A 129 -0.96 -6.17 5.31
C LEU A 129 -0.93 -6.52 3.83
N ALA A 130 0.12 -6.06 3.13
CA ALA A 130 0.48 -6.49 1.79
C ALA A 130 1.97 -6.82 1.74
N PHE A 131 2.35 -7.81 0.93
CA PHE A 131 3.73 -8.15 0.62
C PHE A 131 4.14 -7.70 -0.78
N GLY A 132 5.45 -7.43 -0.96
CA GLY A 132 6.05 -7.09 -2.23
C GLY A 132 5.75 -5.68 -2.69
N ALA A 133 5.99 -5.41 -3.98
CA ALA A 133 5.73 -4.12 -4.60
C ALA A 133 4.23 -3.82 -4.62
N ASN A 134 3.84 -2.67 -4.08
CA ASN A 134 2.46 -2.39 -3.69
C ASN A 134 1.50 -2.10 -4.85
N THR A 135 2.01 -1.85 -6.06
CA THR A 135 1.19 -1.44 -7.21
C THR A 135 0.25 -2.54 -7.69
N PHE A 136 0.66 -3.82 -7.64
CA PHE A 136 -0.10 -4.97 -8.14
C PHE A 136 -0.51 -5.96 -7.03
N ASN A 137 -0.63 -5.49 -5.81
CA ASN A 137 -1.13 -6.28 -4.69
C ASN A 137 -2.16 -5.50 -3.87
N HIS A 138 -2.76 -6.17 -2.90
CA HIS A 138 -3.81 -5.63 -2.03
C HIS A 138 -3.39 -5.70 -0.57
N VAL A 139 -4.02 -4.91 0.28
CA VAL A 139 -3.88 -4.99 1.73
C VAL A 139 -4.99 -5.86 2.32
N VAL A 140 -4.61 -6.84 3.14
CA VAL A 140 -5.54 -7.81 3.77
C VAL A 140 -5.78 -7.41 5.21
N PRO A 141 -7.03 -7.29 5.68
CA PRO A 141 -7.36 -6.86 7.05
C PRO A 141 -7.29 -8.02 8.05
N PHE A 142 -6.15 -8.24 8.67
CA PHE A 142 -6.01 -9.25 9.70
C PHE A 142 -6.36 -8.70 11.09
N TYR A 143 -7.22 -9.41 11.81
CA TYR A 143 -7.44 -9.18 13.23
C TYR A 143 -6.15 -9.49 14.01
N THR A 144 -5.88 -8.72 15.05
CA THR A 144 -4.65 -8.87 15.84
C THR A 144 -4.81 -9.81 17.04
N ALA A 145 -6.05 -10.01 17.52
CA ALA A 145 -6.37 -10.91 18.63
C ALA A 145 -6.57 -12.34 18.12
N ILE A 146 -5.47 -13.02 17.76
CA ILE A 146 -5.46 -14.36 17.15
C ILE A 146 -4.41 -15.26 17.82
N ASN A 147 -4.57 -16.58 17.65
CA ASN A 147 -3.60 -17.55 18.13
C ASN A 147 -2.44 -17.79 17.17
N ASP A 148 -2.70 -17.69 15.85
CA ASP A 148 -1.72 -18.02 14.83
C ASP A 148 -1.94 -17.23 13.54
N THR A 149 -0.87 -17.03 12.77
CA THR A 149 -0.88 -16.36 11.47
C THR A 149 -1.18 -17.35 10.36
N PRO A 150 -2.00 -17.03 9.35
CA PRO A 150 -2.26 -17.92 8.22
C PRO A 150 -0.99 -18.39 7.52
N ALA A 151 -0.95 -19.67 7.18
CA ALA A 151 0.27 -20.34 6.68
C ALA A 151 0.86 -19.67 5.43
N SER A 152 0.01 -19.19 4.50
CA SER A 152 0.46 -18.50 3.29
C SER A 152 1.14 -17.14 3.57
N TYR A 153 0.98 -16.60 4.78
CA TYR A 153 1.57 -15.34 5.25
C TYR A 153 2.75 -15.53 6.21
N ARG A 154 3.20 -16.77 6.41
CA ARG A 154 4.36 -17.13 7.26
C ARG A 154 5.52 -17.66 6.44
N ASP A 155 6.69 -17.67 7.06
CA ASP A 155 7.86 -18.44 6.65
C ASP A 155 8.30 -18.25 5.20
N ALA A 156 8.22 -17.03 4.68
CA ALA A 156 8.77 -16.72 3.37
C ALA A 156 10.28 -17.00 3.36
N LYS A 157 10.67 -18.00 2.59
CA LYS A 157 12.09 -18.38 2.42
C LYS A 157 12.72 -17.60 1.28
N GLY A 158 14.06 -17.63 1.20
CA GLY A 158 14.81 -17.01 0.10
C GLY A 158 14.62 -17.68 -1.26
N GLU A 159 13.96 -18.85 -1.30
CA GLU A 159 13.64 -19.61 -2.50
C GLU A 159 12.19 -19.38 -2.91
N TYR A 160 11.95 -19.38 -4.23
CA TYR A 160 10.62 -19.21 -4.79
C TYR A 160 9.66 -20.33 -4.36
N ASP A 161 8.56 -19.93 -3.78
CA ASP A 161 7.46 -20.81 -3.36
C ASP A 161 6.11 -20.22 -3.80
N PRO A 162 5.44 -20.78 -4.81
CA PRO A 162 4.18 -20.24 -5.32
C PRO A 162 3.02 -20.39 -4.33
N THR A 163 3.17 -21.12 -3.24
CA THR A 163 2.16 -21.27 -2.18
C THR A 163 2.29 -20.21 -1.09
N ASN A 164 3.38 -19.45 -1.10
CA ASN A 164 3.60 -18.33 -0.17
C ASN A 164 3.14 -17.00 -0.79
N MET A 165 2.39 -16.22 -0.03
CA MET A 165 1.82 -14.96 -0.52
C MET A 165 2.89 -13.93 -0.91
N TYR A 166 4.04 -13.91 -0.23
CA TYR A 166 5.14 -13.03 -0.59
C TYR A 166 5.62 -13.29 -2.03
N TRP A 167 5.85 -14.55 -2.36
CA TRP A 167 6.34 -14.93 -3.69
C TRP A 167 5.28 -14.79 -4.78
N LEU A 168 4.02 -15.07 -4.46
CA LEU A 168 2.91 -14.85 -5.38
C LEU A 168 2.75 -13.34 -5.69
N SER A 169 2.80 -12.48 -4.68
CA SER A 169 2.78 -11.03 -4.85
C SER A 169 3.99 -10.52 -5.63
N ALA A 170 5.19 -11.03 -5.32
CA ALA A 170 6.41 -10.67 -6.04
C ALA A 170 6.34 -11.04 -7.53
N THR A 171 5.82 -12.24 -7.86
CA THR A 171 5.64 -12.70 -9.25
C THR A 171 4.68 -11.80 -10.01
N THR A 172 3.55 -11.46 -9.39
CA THR A 172 2.55 -10.55 -9.99
C THR A 172 3.15 -9.16 -10.22
N ALA A 173 3.92 -8.66 -9.24
CA ALA A 173 4.58 -7.35 -9.35
C ALA A 173 5.64 -7.31 -10.46
N VAL A 174 6.47 -8.36 -10.59
CA VAL A 174 7.47 -8.47 -11.66
C VAL A 174 6.81 -8.46 -13.04
N LEU A 175 5.71 -9.19 -13.20
CA LEU A 175 4.95 -9.19 -14.45
C LEU A 175 4.31 -7.82 -14.72
N GLY A 176 3.70 -7.22 -13.69
CA GLY A 176 3.08 -5.89 -13.78
C GLY A 176 4.06 -4.79 -14.15
N ASP A 177 5.24 -4.78 -13.54
CA ASP A 177 6.30 -3.80 -13.83
C ASP A 177 6.85 -3.94 -15.27
N SER A 178 6.84 -5.14 -15.82
CA SER A 178 7.31 -5.39 -17.19
C SER A 178 6.49 -4.70 -18.28
N ASN A 179 5.18 -4.50 -18.06
CA ASN A 179 4.28 -3.80 -18.98
C ASN A 179 3.07 -3.23 -18.23
N TYR A 180 3.28 -2.13 -17.51
CA TYR A 180 2.29 -1.51 -16.66
C TYR A 180 0.98 -1.19 -17.41
N ASP A 181 1.08 -0.52 -18.56
CA ASP A 181 -0.09 -0.07 -19.34
C ASP A 181 -0.98 -1.26 -19.80
N LEU A 182 -0.37 -2.41 -20.07
CA LEU A 182 -1.10 -3.61 -20.46
C LEU A 182 -1.92 -4.18 -19.31
N PHE A 183 -1.45 -4.04 -18.07
CA PHE A 183 -2.01 -4.76 -16.92
C PHE A 183 -2.80 -3.88 -15.95
N VAL A 184 -2.72 -2.54 -16.07
CA VAL A 184 -3.30 -1.62 -15.09
C VAL A 184 -4.81 -1.76 -14.92
N ASP A 185 -5.57 -2.03 -16.00
CA ASP A 185 -7.03 -2.21 -15.93
C ASP A 185 -7.41 -3.51 -15.19
N LEU A 186 -6.62 -4.58 -15.39
CA LEU A 186 -6.80 -5.82 -14.63
C LEU A 186 -6.53 -5.57 -13.14
N ARG A 187 -5.47 -4.82 -12.83
CA ARG A 187 -5.11 -4.43 -11.46
C ARG A 187 -6.22 -3.60 -10.81
N ASN A 188 -6.76 -2.60 -11.49
CA ASN A 188 -7.82 -1.75 -10.94
C ASN A 188 -9.08 -2.55 -10.61
N THR A 189 -9.50 -3.43 -11.53
CA THR A 189 -10.64 -4.34 -11.30
C THR A 189 -10.39 -5.30 -10.14
N PHE A 190 -9.19 -5.86 -10.06
CA PHE A 190 -8.77 -6.74 -8.98
C PHE A 190 -8.82 -6.04 -7.62
N GLU A 191 -8.27 -4.83 -7.51
CA GLU A 191 -8.22 -4.09 -6.26
C GLU A 191 -9.62 -3.80 -5.72
N LEU A 192 -10.53 -3.31 -6.57
CA LEU A 192 -11.92 -3.04 -6.19
C LEU A 192 -12.65 -4.31 -5.70
N ASN A 193 -12.58 -5.40 -6.46
CA ASN A 193 -13.28 -6.63 -6.12
C ASN A 193 -12.73 -7.28 -4.85
N THR A 194 -11.42 -7.23 -4.69
CA THR A 194 -10.75 -7.84 -3.53
C THR A 194 -11.04 -7.06 -2.26
N MET A 195 -11.00 -5.73 -2.29
CA MET A 195 -11.36 -4.89 -1.15
C MET A 195 -12.83 -5.07 -0.76
N ALA A 196 -13.75 -5.12 -1.73
CA ALA A 196 -15.16 -5.40 -1.46
C ALA A 196 -15.33 -6.76 -0.75
N LYS A 197 -14.60 -7.80 -1.18
CA LYS A 197 -14.63 -9.12 -0.56
C LYS A 197 -14.06 -9.13 0.86
N PHE A 198 -13.01 -8.38 1.11
CA PHE A 198 -12.45 -8.25 2.46
C PHE A 198 -13.42 -7.56 3.41
N HIS A 199 -14.07 -6.48 2.98
CA HIS A 199 -15.09 -5.81 3.77
C HIS A 199 -16.31 -6.71 4.04
N GLU A 200 -16.72 -7.53 3.07
CA GLU A 200 -17.78 -8.52 3.26
C GLU A 200 -17.42 -9.51 4.38
N ILE A 201 -16.22 -10.13 4.30
CA ILE A 201 -15.75 -11.09 5.30
C ILE A 201 -15.60 -10.41 6.68
N GLN A 202 -15.06 -9.21 6.74
CA GLN A 202 -14.87 -8.44 7.96
C GLN A 202 -16.22 -8.10 8.61
N ASN A 203 -17.18 -7.60 7.83
CA ASN A 203 -18.53 -7.28 8.32
C ASN A 203 -19.28 -8.51 8.83
N GLU A 204 -19.16 -9.65 8.15
CA GLU A 204 -19.74 -10.92 8.60
C GLU A 204 -19.09 -11.39 9.90
N THR A 205 -17.76 -11.29 10.00
CA THR A 205 -17.02 -11.65 11.21
C THR A 205 -17.42 -10.79 12.39
N ASP A 206 -17.44 -9.47 12.22
CA ASP A 206 -17.82 -8.52 13.28
C ASP A 206 -19.26 -8.77 13.75
N LYS A 207 -20.18 -8.98 12.81
CA LYS A 207 -21.61 -9.23 13.12
C LYS A 207 -21.82 -10.48 13.97
N ASN A 208 -21.06 -11.54 13.71
CA ASN A 208 -21.24 -12.83 14.37
C ASN A 208 -20.30 -13.03 15.59
N PHE A 209 -19.44 -12.06 15.88
CA PHE A 209 -18.40 -12.17 16.90
C PHE A 209 -18.96 -12.49 18.29
N GLU A 210 -20.06 -11.84 18.70
CA GLU A 210 -20.65 -12.04 20.03
C GLU A 210 -21.25 -13.45 20.23
N THR A 211 -21.54 -14.17 19.14
CA THR A 211 -22.08 -15.53 19.19
C THR A 211 -21.00 -16.61 19.28
N ALA A 212 -19.74 -16.24 19.11
CA ALA A 212 -18.63 -17.17 19.15
C ALA A 212 -18.32 -17.60 20.60
N GLU A 213 -18.21 -18.91 20.84
CA GLU A 213 -17.84 -19.48 22.14
C GLU A 213 -16.36 -19.19 22.47
N ASP A 214 -15.46 -19.40 21.51
CA ASP A 214 -14.04 -19.04 21.59
C ASP A 214 -13.76 -17.90 20.59
N LYS A 215 -13.71 -16.68 21.10
CA LYS A 215 -13.55 -15.46 20.32
C LYS A 215 -12.21 -15.41 19.59
N ILE A 216 -11.14 -15.89 20.24
CA ILE A 216 -9.80 -15.87 19.65
C ILE A 216 -9.67 -16.91 18.53
N ALA A 217 -10.17 -18.13 18.75
CA ALA A 217 -10.21 -19.15 17.70
C ALA A 217 -11.09 -18.70 16.51
N TYR A 218 -12.21 -18.02 16.78
CA TYR A 218 -13.07 -17.46 15.75
C TYR A 218 -12.35 -16.42 14.88
N LEU A 219 -11.62 -15.47 15.48
CA LEU A 219 -10.85 -14.48 14.75
C LEU A 219 -9.66 -15.10 13.99
N THR A 220 -9.05 -16.15 14.55
CA THR A 220 -8.02 -16.93 13.84
C THR A 220 -8.59 -17.55 12.57
N GLN A 221 -9.78 -18.14 12.63
CA GLN A 221 -10.47 -18.69 11.46
C GLN A 221 -10.88 -17.58 10.45
N ALA A 222 -11.29 -16.41 10.95
CA ALA A 222 -11.59 -15.27 10.08
C ALA A 222 -10.36 -14.83 9.28
N ASN A 223 -9.19 -14.80 9.92
CA ASN A 223 -7.93 -14.50 9.24
C ASN A 223 -7.55 -15.55 8.19
N GLU A 224 -7.81 -16.85 8.45
CA GLU A 224 -7.63 -17.88 7.44
C GLU A 224 -8.53 -17.65 6.22
N LYS A 225 -9.81 -17.34 6.42
CA LYS A 225 -10.73 -17.00 5.32
C LYS A 225 -10.27 -15.77 4.51
N LEU A 226 -9.77 -14.74 5.19
CA LEU A 226 -9.21 -13.55 4.55
C LEU A 226 -7.97 -13.89 3.73
N ALA A 227 -7.06 -14.70 4.28
CA ALA A 227 -5.84 -15.14 3.60
C ALA A 227 -6.16 -16.01 2.37
N GLU A 228 -7.13 -16.94 2.47
CA GLU A 228 -7.60 -17.77 1.34
C GLU A 228 -8.20 -16.89 0.23
N ALA A 229 -9.07 -15.93 0.59
CA ALA A 229 -9.68 -15.01 -0.36
C ALA A 229 -8.60 -14.17 -1.08
N ALA A 230 -7.63 -13.68 -0.34
CA ALA A 230 -6.49 -12.92 -0.85
C ALA A 230 -5.64 -13.75 -1.81
N PHE A 231 -5.27 -14.95 -1.40
CA PHE A 231 -4.45 -15.87 -2.20
C PHE A 231 -5.14 -16.26 -3.50
N LYS A 232 -6.44 -16.57 -3.44
CA LYS A 232 -7.26 -16.86 -4.61
C LYS A 232 -7.30 -15.68 -5.56
N ALA A 233 -7.62 -14.49 -5.08
CA ALA A 233 -7.73 -13.28 -5.90
C ALA A 233 -6.37 -12.94 -6.56
N GLN A 234 -5.25 -13.05 -5.84
CA GLN A 234 -3.92 -12.79 -6.38
C GLN A 234 -3.53 -13.83 -7.46
N THR A 235 -3.89 -15.09 -7.26
CA THR A 235 -3.68 -16.16 -8.25
C THR A 235 -4.50 -15.92 -9.51
N GLU A 236 -5.74 -15.48 -9.37
CA GLU A 236 -6.61 -15.15 -10.50
C GLU A 236 -6.08 -13.94 -11.28
N LEU A 237 -5.61 -12.89 -10.57
CA LEU A 237 -4.96 -11.74 -11.22
C LEU A 237 -3.74 -12.19 -12.03
N LEU A 238 -2.82 -12.94 -11.40
CA LEU A 238 -1.63 -13.45 -12.07
C LEU A 238 -1.99 -14.27 -13.31
N GLY A 239 -2.96 -15.18 -13.19
CA GLY A 239 -3.43 -15.99 -14.31
C GLY A 239 -3.97 -15.15 -15.48
N ARG A 240 -4.78 -14.13 -15.19
CA ARG A 240 -5.29 -13.20 -16.22
C ARG A 240 -4.17 -12.37 -16.85
N MET A 241 -3.20 -11.93 -16.06
CA MET A 241 -2.03 -11.19 -16.57
C MET A 241 -1.17 -12.08 -17.48
N VAL A 242 -0.96 -13.35 -17.12
CA VAL A 242 -0.23 -14.32 -17.97
C VAL A 242 -0.96 -14.54 -19.30
N VAL A 243 -2.29 -14.73 -19.29
CA VAL A 243 -3.09 -14.88 -20.51
C VAL A 243 -2.99 -13.66 -21.40
N LEU A 244 -3.21 -12.47 -20.83
CA LEU A 244 -3.13 -11.20 -21.56
C LEU A 244 -1.71 -10.93 -22.08
N GLY A 245 -0.71 -11.18 -21.24
CA GLY A 245 0.70 -11.01 -21.60
C GLY A 245 1.13 -11.95 -22.72
N SER A 246 0.72 -13.23 -22.67
CA SER A 246 1.05 -14.20 -23.71
C SER A 246 0.45 -13.85 -25.08
N ALA A 247 -0.76 -13.28 -25.08
CA ALA A 247 -1.41 -12.79 -26.31
C ALA A 247 -0.71 -11.54 -26.91
N ASN A 248 0.08 -10.83 -26.09
CA ASN A 248 0.78 -9.60 -26.48
C ASN A 248 2.31 -9.76 -26.55
N MET A 249 2.82 -11.00 -26.54
CA MET A 249 4.23 -11.28 -26.69
C MET A 249 4.75 -10.76 -28.03
N LYS A 250 5.88 -10.04 -27.99
CA LYS A 250 6.57 -9.53 -29.17
C LYS A 250 7.83 -10.37 -29.38
N LEU A 251 7.76 -11.33 -30.28
CA LEU A 251 8.94 -12.03 -30.77
C LEU A 251 9.71 -11.09 -31.70
N ARG A 252 10.94 -10.79 -31.34
CA ARG A 252 11.87 -10.14 -32.27
C ARG A 252 12.51 -11.22 -33.11
N PHE A 253 12.32 -11.14 -34.39
CA PHE A 253 12.87 -12.07 -35.35
C PHE A 253 13.61 -11.27 -36.43
N ASP A 254 14.87 -11.56 -36.64
CA ASP A 254 15.68 -10.99 -37.71
C ASP A 254 15.88 -12.07 -38.77
N PHE A 255 15.47 -11.80 -40.01
CA PHE A 255 15.63 -12.72 -41.12
C PHE A 255 17.05 -12.75 -41.68
N ASN A 256 17.97 -11.91 -41.16
CA ASN A 256 19.36 -11.81 -41.61
C ASN A 256 20.36 -12.49 -40.66
N ASP A 257 19.88 -13.21 -39.66
CA ASP A 257 20.73 -14.02 -38.78
C ASP A 257 21.11 -15.35 -39.43
#